data_bc6ff81ddcb59a496bb36c920022f73b
#
_entry.id   bc6ff81ddcb59a496bb36c920022f73b
#
_cell.length_a   1.000
_cell.length_b   1.000
_cell.length_c   1.000
_cell.angle_alpha   90.00
_cell.angle_beta   90.00
_cell.angle_gamma   90.00
#
_symmetry.space_group_name_H-M   'P 1'
#
loop_
_entity.id
_entity.type
_entity.pdbx_description
1 polymer ?
#
loop_
_entity_poly.entity_id
_entity_poly.type
_entity_poly.pdbx_seq_one_letter_code
_entity_poly.pdbx_strand_id
1 'polypeptide(L)'
;RAYFGKKVVCFILFFEILLQSYEFFFIFQIKLLLLHQRIYKTTEKNMISFIVSLVALVLGYFFYGKVVERIFGPDDRTTPAVLKADGIDFITLPRWKIFMIQFLNIAGTGPIFGAIMGAKFGPSSYLWIVLGCIFAGAVHDYLSGMVSMRNGGIGLPEVIGKYLGEKVRVAMLVLTVFLLMIVGAVFVYSPAAILSNITGSVTFWIVVIFVYYLIATLLPIKNIIGRIYPLFAASL
;
A
#
# COMPACT_ATOMS: atom_id res chain seq x y z
N ARG A 1 14.83 -24.66 3.19
CA ARG A 1 14.49 -23.50 2.32
C ARG A 1 13.01 -23.52 1.89
N ALA A 2 12.45 -24.65 1.38
CA ALA A 2 11.04 -24.74 0.98
C ALA A 2 10.05 -24.57 2.15
N TYR A 3 10.40 -25.05 3.34
CA TYR A 3 9.56 -24.90 4.54
C TYR A 3 9.49 -23.46 5.04
N PHE A 4 10.58 -22.70 4.91
CA PHE A 4 10.62 -21.28 5.22
C PHE A 4 9.76 -20.45 4.24
N GLY A 5 9.84 -20.77 2.94
CA GLY A 5 9.00 -20.14 1.93
C GLY A 5 7.51 -20.32 2.19
N LYS A 6 7.06 -21.54 2.55
CA LYS A 6 5.65 -21.79 2.91
C LYS A 6 5.17 -20.97 4.10
N LYS A 7 5.99 -20.85 5.15
CA LYS A 7 5.63 -20.03 6.33
C LYS A 7 5.52 -18.54 5.99
N VAL A 8 6.44 -18.01 5.18
CA VAL A 8 6.40 -16.61 4.75
C VAL A 8 5.17 -16.35 3.87
N VAL A 9 4.86 -17.24 2.94
CA VAL A 9 3.67 -17.10 2.09
C VAL A 9 2.38 -17.23 2.91
N CYS A 10 2.31 -18.18 3.86
CA CYS A 10 1.17 -18.26 4.78
C CYS A 10 1.04 -17.00 5.66
N PHE A 11 2.15 -16.42 6.09
CA PHE A 11 2.13 -15.17 6.85
C PHE A 11 1.65 -13.98 5.99
N ILE A 12 2.11 -13.87 4.76
CA ILE A 12 1.63 -12.85 3.81
C ILE A 12 0.14 -13.02 3.53
N LEU A 13 -0.32 -14.24 3.25
CA LEU A 13 -1.74 -14.55 3.05
C LEU A 13 -2.58 -14.26 4.29
N PHE A 14 -2.14 -14.69 5.46
CA PHE A 14 -2.81 -14.40 6.71
C PHE A 14 -2.91 -12.89 6.94
N PHE A 15 -1.86 -12.17 6.57
CA PHE A 15 -1.79 -10.73 6.70
C PHE A 15 -2.66 -10.01 5.65
N GLU A 16 -2.72 -10.50 4.40
CA GLU A 16 -3.65 -9.99 3.39
C GLU A 16 -5.12 -10.24 3.79
N ILE A 17 -5.43 -11.43 4.30
CA ILE A 17 -6.76 -11.75 4.84
C ILE A 17 -7.08 -10.85 6.04
N LEU A 18 -6.11 -10.57 6.91
CA LEU A 18 -6.25 -9.60 8.01
C LEU A 18 -6.43 -8.18 7.49
N LEU A 19 -5.71 -7.75 6.47
CA LEU A 19 -5.88 -6.43 5.84
C LEU A 19 -7.22 -6.33 5.10
N GLN A 20 -7.69 -7.40 4.48
CA GLN A 20 -9.01 -7.47 3.86
C GLN A 20 -10.14 -7.56 4.90
N SER A 21 -9.89 -8.15 6.07
CA SER A 21 -10.80 -8.07 7.22
C SER A 21 -10.84 -6.66 7.86
N TYR A 22 -10.12 -5.68 7.27
CA TYR A 22 -10.17 -4.27 7.68
C TYR A 22 -11.59 -3.72 7.68
N GLU A 23 -12.44 -4.18 6.77
CA GLU A 23 -13.88 -3.82 6.79
C GLU A 23 -14.59 -4.37 8.02
N PHE A 24 -14.31 -5.61 8.39
CA PHE A 24 -14.88 -6.20 9.61
C PHE A 24 -14.29 -5.56 10.88
N PHE A 25 -13.01 -5.25 10.85
CA PHE A 25 -12.31 -4.54 11.91
C PHE A 25 -12.74 -3.07 11.98
N PHE A 26 -13.08 -2.45 10.85
CA PHE A 26 -13.62 -1.11 10.76
C PHE A 26 -15.01 -1.01 11.39
N ILE A 27 -15.87 -2.00 11.19
CA ILE A 27 -17.19 -2.09 11.86
C ILE A 27 -17.04 -2.31 13.38
N PHE A 28 -16.08 -3.13 13.78
CA PHE A 28 -15.74 -3.33 15.19
C PHE A 28 -15.17 -2.04 15.81
N GLN A 29 -14.33 -1.33 15.08
CA GLN A 29 -13.79 -0.01 15.45
C GLN A 29 -14.89 1.05 15.60
N ILE A 30 -15.85 1.10 14.67
CA ILE A 30 -17.00 2.02 14.77
C ILE A 30 -17.76 1.77 16.06
N LYS A 31 -17.96 0.51 16.44
CA LYS A 31 -18.65 0.15 17.70
C LYS A 31 -17.86 0.55 18.95
N LEU A 32 -16.54 0.37 18.92
CA LEU A 32 -15.64 0.80 20.01
C LEU A 32 -15.56 2.32 20.11
N LEU A 33 -15.64 3.01 18.99
CA LEU A 33 -15.53 4.46 18.85
C LEU A 33 -16.81 5.21 19.23
N LEU A 34 -17.97 4.62 18.99
CA LEU A 34 -19.24 5.13 19.52
C LEU A 34 -19.27 5.11 21.06
N LEU A 35 -18.55 4.17 21.68
CA LEU A 35 -18.32 4.15 23.13
C LEU A 35 -17.37 5.27 23.59
N HIS A 36 -16.41 5.67 22.76
CA HIS A 36 -15.36 6.64 23.11
C HIS A 36 -15.75 8.10 22.88
N GLN A 37 -16.77 8.37 22.07
CA GLN A 37 -17.26 9.73 21.79
C GLN A 37 -17.76 10.48 23.04
N ARG A 38 -18.01 9.78 24.14
CA ARG A 38 -18.43 10.38 25.44
C ARG A 38 -17.31 11.02 26.26
N ILE A 39 -16.03 10.87 25.89
CA ILE A 39 -14.87 11.25 26.73
C ILE A 39 -14.07 12.45 26.15
N TYR A 40 -14.44 13.00 24.99
CA TYR A 40 -13.57 13.92 24.28
C TYR A 40 -13.86 15.41 24.51
N LYS A 41 -13.24 15.97 25.51
CA LYS A 41 -13.01 17.44 25.67
C LYS A 41 -11.51 17.62 25.93
N THR A 42 -10.72 18.00 24.90
CA THR A 42 -9.54 18.90 25.07
C THR A 42 -8.67 18.96 23.81
N THR A 43 -8.53 20.15 23.27
CA THR A 43 -7.83 20.51 22.02
C THR A 43 -6.29 20.47 22.13
N GLU A 44 -5.72 20.66 23.32
CA GLU A 44 -4.27 20.73 23.53
C GLU A 44 -3.53 19.38 23.45
N LYS A 45 -4.23 18.27 23.74
CA LYS A 45 -3.63 16.93 23.67
C LYS A 45 -3.33 16.44 22.25
N ASN A 46 -3.89 17.08 21.23
CA ASN A 46 -3.78 16.63 19.84
C ASN A 46 -2.41 16.89 19.23
N MET A 47 -1.76 18.00 19.55
CA MET A 47 -0.41 18.31 19.05
C MET A 47 0.65 17.38 19.65
N ILE A 48 0.55 17.08 20.94
CA ILE A 48 1.49 16.17 21.61
C ILE A 48 1.35 14.75 21.02
N SER A 49 0.12 14.26 20.82
CA SER A 49 -0.09 12.92 20.25
C SER A 49 0.43 12.83 18.82
N PHE A 50 0.32 13.86 18.00
CA PHE A 50 0.89 13.91 16.67
C PHE A 50 2.42 13.82 16.70
N ILE A 51 3.09 14.63 17.54
CA ILE A 51 4.56 14.61 17.68
C ILE A 51 5.04 13.25 18.18
N VAL A 52 4.38 12.70 19.19
CA VAL A 52 4.72 11.37 19.73
C VAL A 52 4.57 10.31 18.65
N SER A 53 3.51 10.37 17.83
CA SER A 53 3.28 9.43 16.73
C SER A 53 4.36 9.53 15.66
N LEU A 54 4.76 10.74 15.29
CA LEU A 54 5.83 10.98 14.32
C LEU A 54 7.18 10.42 14.83
N VAL A 55 7.52 10.71 16.08
CA VAL A 55 8.73 10.17 16.72
C VAL A 55 8.69 8.64 16.78
N ALA A 56 7.53 8.07 17.13
CA ALA A 56 7.36 6.61 17.18
C ALA A 56 7.55 5.95 15.81
N LEU A 57 7.05 6.53 14.73
CA LEU A 57 7.28 6.06 13.35
C LEU A 57 8.77 6.08 12.99
N VAL A 58 9.47 7.17 13.30
CA VAL A 58 10.91 7.29 13.04
C VAL A 58 11.70 6.26 13.85
N LEU A 59 11.38 6.10 15.13
CA LEU A 59 12.01 5.08 15.98
C LEU A 59 11.70 3.67 15.48
N GLY A 60 10.46 3.40 15.07
CA GLY A 60 10.05 2.14 14.47
C GLY A 60 10.89 1.79 13.25
N TYR A 61 11.14 2.75 12.35
CA TYR A 61 12.02 2.55 11.20
C TYR A 61 13.44 2.16 11.62
N PHE A 62 14.05 2.90 12.56
CA PHE A 62 15.44 2.65 12.95
C PHE A 62 15.64 1.37 13.79
N PHE A 63 14.71 1.04 14.68
CA PHE A 63 14.85 -0.11 15.57
C PHE A 63 14.18 -1.35 14.99
N TYR A 64 12.89 -1.28 14.72
CA TYR A 64 12.13 -2.43 14.25
C TYR A 64 12.46 -2.82 12.82
N GLY A 65 12.71 -1.85 11.94
CA GLY A 65 13.16 -2.09 10.57
C GLY A 65 14.45 -2.92 10.53
N LYS A 66 15.44 -2.61 11.39
CA LYS A 66 16.67 -3.40 11.50
C LYS A 66 16.43 -4.83 12.01
N VAL A 67 15.46 -5.02 12.90
CA VAL A 67 15.09 -6.36 13.39
C VAL A 67 14.50 -7.18 12.23
N VAL A 68 13.57 -6.60 11.48
CA VAL A 68 12.96 -7.23 10.30
C VAL A 68 14.02 -7.56 9.24
N GLU A 69 14.90 -6.61 8.93
CA GLU A 69 16.02 -6.80 8.01
C GLU A 69 16.94 -7.95 8.45
N ARG A 70 17.26 -8.04 9.73
CA ARG A 70 18.10 -9.12 10.27
C ARG A 70 17.42 -10.49 10.20
N ILE A 71 16.11 -10.55 10.44
CA ILE A 71 15.34 -11.81 10.40
C ILE A 71 15.19 -12.32 8.97
N PHE A 72 14.85 -11.47 8.04
CA PHE A 72 14.56 -11.83 6.65
C PHE A 72 15.76 -11.68 5.71
N GLY A 73 16.79 -10.99 6.11
CA GLY A 73 18.11 -10.82 5.55
C GLY A 73 18.14 -10.51 4.05
N PRO A 74 18.48 -9.29 3.63
CA PRO A 74 18.86 -9.06 2.25
C PRO A 74 20.08 -9.94 1.92
N ASP A 75 20.18 -10.38 0.67
CA ASP A 75 21.36 -11.08 0.16
C ASP A 75 21.97 -10.29 -1.02
N ASP A 76 23.24 -10.58 -1.33
CA ASP A 76 24.00 -9.88 -2.38
C ASP A 76 23.68 -10.38 -3.80
N ARG A 77 22.60 -11.18 -3.97
CA ARG A 77 22.19 -11.64 -5.29
C ARG A 77 21.76 -10.47 -6.17
N THR A 78 22.21 -10.50 -7.41
CA THR A 78 21.81 -9.54 -8.42
C THR A 78 20.29 -9.57 -8.60
N THR A 79 19.65 -8.40 -8.59
CA THR A 79 18.20 -8.28 -8.71
C THR A 79 17.70 -8.70 -10.09
N PRO A 80 16.47 -9.21 -10.22
CA PRO A 80 15.89 -9.58 -11.51
C PRO A 80 15.89 -8.45 -12.54
N ALA A 81 15.71 -7.22 -12.10
CA ALA A 81 15.75 -6.04 -12.97
C ALA A 81 17.10 -5.84 -13.67
N VAL A 82 18.20 -6.33 -13.08
CA VAL A 82 19.54 -6.29 -13.69
C VAL A 82 19.80 -7.55 -14.51
N LEU A 83 19.44 -8.73 -13.97
CA LEU A 83 19.70 -10.02 -14.64
C LEU A 83 18.87 -10.21 -15.91
N LYS A 84 17.63 -9.72 -15.92
CA LYS A 84 16.67 -9.90 -17.02
C LYS A 84 16.35 -8.60 -17.74
N ALA A 85 17.25 -7.60 -17.66
CA ALA A 85 17.02 -6.27 -18.23
C ALA A 85 16.65 -6.38 -19.72
N ASP A 86 15.38 -6.14 -20.06
CA ASP A 86 14.86 -6.14 -21.44
C ASP A 86 14.42 -4.74 -21.89
N GLY A 87 14.40 -3.78 -20.96
CA GLY A 87 13.97 -2.41 -21.21
C GLY A 87 12.47 -2.23 -21.37
N ILE A 88 11.66 -3.26 -21.16
CA ILE A 88 10.20 -3.25 -21.22
C ILE A 88 9.63 -3.61 -19.84
N ASP A 89 9.79 -4.87 -19.41
CA ASP A 89 9.28 -5.38 -18.14
C ASP A 89 10.31 -5.25 -17.02
N PHE A 90 11.59 -5.41 -17.35
CA PHE A 90 12.71 -5.32 -16.41
C PHE A 90 13.58 -4.12 -16.74
N ILE A 91 13.39 -3.03 -15.99
CA ILE A 91 14.10 -1.77 -16.19
C ILE A 91 14.91 -1.44 -14.94
N THR A 92 16.20 -1.17 -15.14
CA THR A 92 17.07 -0.69 -14.07
C THR A 92 16.82 0.79 -13.82
N LEU A 93 16.51 1.14 -12.58
CA LEU A 93 16.28 2.53 -12.16
C LEU A 93 17.24 2.91 -11.03
N PRO A 94 17.65 4.19 -10.94
CA PRO A 94 18.44 4.67 -9.82
C PRO A 94 17.61 4.63 -8.52
N ARG A 95 18.27 4.42 -7.38
CA ARG A 95 17.65 4.22 -6.06
C ARG A 95 16.62 5.28 -5.69
N TRP A 96 16.91 6.55 -5.97
CA TRP A 96 16.00 7.65 -5.65
C TRP A 96 14.67 7.58 -6.42
N LYS A 97 14.71 7.13 -7.70
CA LYS A 97 13.48 6.91 -8.49
C LYS A 97 12.65 5.75 -7.95
N ILE A 98 13.31 4.67 -7.56
CA ILE A 98 12.64 3.53 -6.93
C ILE A 98 11.94 3.98 -5.64
N PHE A 99 12.65 4.75 -4.81
CA PHE A 99 12.07 5.33 -3.59
C PHE A 99 10.83 6.18 -3.89
N MET A 100 10.90 7.09 -4.86
CA MET A 100 9.78 7.95 -5.24
C MET A 100 8.58 7.16 -5.79
N ILE A 101 8.84 6.10 -6.57
CA ILE A 101 7.77 5.21 -7.07
C ILE A 101 7.07 4.50 -5.91
N GLN A 102 7.83 3.96 -4.97
CA GLN A 102 7.27 3.29 -3.80
C GLN A 102 6.51 4.27 -2.90
N PHE A 103 7.03 5.47 -2.70
CA PHE A 103 6.34 6.52 -1.97
C PHE A 103 4.98 6.84 -2.60
N LEU A 104 4.90 7.02 -3.91
CA LEU A 104 3.64 7.27 -4.61
C LEU A 104 2.66 6.09 -4.54
N ASN A 105 3.16 4.87 -4.60
CA ASN A 105 2.31 3.68 -4.48
C ASN A 105 1.65 3.58 -3.09
N ILE A 106 2.37 4.01 -2.05
CA ILE A 106 1.86 4.04 -0.67
C ILE A 106 0.97 5.26 -0.44
N ALA A 107 1.38 6.44 -0.95
CA ALA A 107 0.63 7.70 -0.80
C ALA A 107 -0.61 7.77 -1.72
N GLY A 108 -1.38 6.70 -1.79
CA GLY A 108 -2.61 6.63 -2.59
C GLY A 108 -3.82 7.25 -1.89
N THR A 109 -4.97 7.18 -2.54
CA THR A 109 -6.25 7.70 -2.01
C THR A 109 -6.64 7.05 -0.69
N GLY A 110 -6.36 5.77 -0.49
CA GLY A 110 -6.66 5.02 0.74
C GLY A 110 -6.02 5.64 1.98
N PRO A 111 -4.69 5.77 2.06
CA PRO A 111 -4.00 6.41 3.18
C PRO A 111 -4.42 7.86 3.43
N ILE A 112 -4.64 8.65 2.37
CA ILE A 112 -5.08 10.05 2.51
C ILE A 112 -6.49 10.13 3.11
N PHE A 113 -7.47 9.47 2.50
CA PHE A 113 -8.84 9.47 3.02
C PHE A 113 -8.95 8.73 4.35
N GLY A 114 -8.19 7.66 4.55
CA GLY A 114 -8.12 6.93 5.81
C GLY A 114 -7.64 7.81 6.96
N ALA A 115 -6.60 8.62 6.74
CA ALA A 115 -6.12 9.57 7.74
C ALA A 115 -7.15 10.68 8.04
N ILE A 116 -7.79 11.24 7.00
CA ILE A 116 -8.85 12.24 7.16
C ILE A 116 -10.05 11.69 7.93
N MET A 117 -10.48 10.48 7.60
CA MET A 117 -11.56 9.79 8.32
C MET A 117 -11.13 9.44 9.75
N GLY A 118 -9.88 9.02 9.94
CA GLY A 118 -9.30 8.76 11.25
C GLY A 118 -9.31 9.97 12.16
N ALA A 119 -9.11 11.17 11.61
CA ALA A 119 -9.14 12.41 12.38
C ALA A 119 -10.48 12.65 13.10
N LYS A 120 -11.59 12.13 12.56
CA LYS A 120 -12.90 12.18 13.23
C LYS A 120 -12.95 11.40 14.54
N PHE A 121 -12.03 10.49 14.75
CA PHE A 121 -11.96 9.60 15.91
C PHE A 121 -10.92 10.04 16.93
N GLY A 122 -10.29 11.20 16.70
CA GLY A 122 -9.33 11.80 17.62
C GLY A 122 -8.01 11.04 17.73
N PRO A 123 -7.25 11.22 18.83
CA PRO A 123 -5.90 10.68 18.98
C PRO A 123 -5.79 9.16 18.96
N SER A 124 -6.86 8.41 19.19
CA SER A 124 -6.84 6.95 19.11
C SER A 124 -6.50 6.43 17.70
N SER A 125 -6.78 7.22 16.66
CA SER A 125 -6.41 6.90 15.28
C SER A 125 -4.90 6.87 15.09
N TYR A 126 -4.13 7.70 15.79
CA TYR A 126 -2.66 7.68 15.73
C TYR A 126 -2.08 6.36 16.22
N LEU A 127 -2.66 5.74 17.22
CA LEU A 127 -2.24 4.41 17.69
C LEU A 127 -2.31 3.39 16.58
N TRP A 128 -3.43 3.35 15.87
CA TRP A 128 -3.62 2.43 14.75
C TRP A 128 -2.72 2.73 13.56
N ILE A 129 -2.57 4.01 13.20
CA ILE A 129 -1.68 4.42 12.13
C ILE A 129 -0.23 4.01 12.47
N VAL A 130 0.25 4.35 13.67
CA VAL A 130 1.64 4.08 14.07
C VAL A 130 1.91 2.58 14.15
N LEU A 131 1.11 1.85 14.93
CA LEU A 131 1.31 0.42 15.09
C LEU A 131 1.06 -0.35 13.78
N GLY A 132 0.04 0.03 13.03
CA GLY A 132 -0.27 -0.53 11.72
C GLY A 132 0.87 -0.30 10.71
N CYS A 133 1.41 0.90 10.63
CA CYS A 133 2.53 1.18 9.72
C CYS A 133 3.80 0.44 10.13
N ILE A 134 4.14 0.40 11.43
CA ILE A 134 5.39 -0.22 11.90
C ILE A 134 5.31 -1.75 11.78
N PHE A 135 4.30 -2.36 12.40
CA PHE A 135 4.26 -3.82 12.57
C PHE A 135 3.60 -4.55 11.40
N ALA A 136 2.76 -3.84 10.65
CA ALA A 136 1.97 -4.41 9.59
C ALA A 136 2.42 -3.93 8.20
N GLY A 137 2.16 -2.70 7.84
CA GLY A 137 2.36 -2.20 6.48
C GLY A 137 3.81 -2.31 6.00
N ALA A 138 4.75 -1.77 6.76
CA ALA A 138 6.16 -1.79 6.39
C ALA A 138 6.74 -3.21 6.28
N VAL A 139 6.33 -4.11 7.17
CA VAL A 139 6.77 -5.52 7.14
C VAL A 139 6.18 -6.25 5.95
N HIS A 140 4.88 -6.05 5.68
CA HIS A 140 4.20 -6.63 4.53
C HIS A 140 4.87 -6.22 3.21
N ASP A 141 5.08 -4.92 3.02
CA ASP A 141 5.67 -4.38 1.78
C ASP A 141 7.12 -4.86 1.60
N TYR A 142 7.90 -4.86 2.67
CA TYR A 142 9.26 -5.38 2.65
C TYR A 142 9.30 -6.87 2.29
N LEU A 143 8.45 -7.69 2.91
CA LEU A 143 8.41 -9.14 2.68
C LEU A 143 7.89 -9.48 1.29
N SER A 144 6.83 -8.83 0.82
CA SER A 144 6.26 -9.07 -0.51
C SER A 144 7.28 -8.73 -1.60
N GLY A 145 7.97 -7.60 -1.47
CA GLY A 145 9.07 -7.21 -2.36
C GLY A 145 10.23 -8.20 -2.35
N MET A 146 10.70 -8.61 -1.16
CA MET A 146 11.80 -9.57 -1.02
C MET A 146 11.45 -10.95 -1.60
N VAL A 147 10.23 -11.43 -1.36
CA VAL A 147 9.76 -12.71 -1.88
C VAL A 147 9.63 -12.67 -3.40
N SER A 148 9.08 -11.59 -3.95
CA SER A 148 9.01 -11.37 -5.39
C SER A 148 10.40 -11.37 -6.03
N MET A 149 11.34 -10.57 -5.52
CA MET A 149 12.72 -10.51 -6.02
C MET A 149 13.42 -11.87 -5.97
N ARG A 150 13.28 -12.63 -4.88
CA ARG A 150 13.87 -13.97 -4.72
C ARG A 150 13.27 -15.01 -5.67
N ASN A 151 12.07 -14.76 -6.17
CA ASN A 151 11.41 -15.63 -7.15
C ASN A 151 11.51 -15.10 -8.59
N GLY A 152 12.39 -14.16 -8.87
CA GLY A 152 12.67 -13.68 -10.22
C GLY A 152 11.76 -12.55 -10.69
N GLY A 153 11.14 -11.80 -9.75
CA GLY A 153 10.28 -10.66 -10.04
C GLY A 153 8.85 -11.03 -10.41
N ILE A 154 8.38 -12.22 -10.02
CA ILE A 154 7.00 -12.66 -10.29
C ILE A 154 6.02 -12.04 -9.30
N GLY A 155 4.75 -11.95 -9.72
CA GLY A 155 3.67 -11.40 -8.91
C GLY A 155 3.31 -12.27 -7.71
N LEU A 156 2.55 -11.70 -6.76
CA LEU A 156 2.16 -12.40 -5.54
C LEU A 156 1.32 -13.66 -5.80
N PRO A 157 0.33 -13.66 -6.72
CA PRO A 157 -0.43 -14.88 -7.01
C PRO A 157 0.44 -16.04 -7.52
N GLU A 158 1.44 -15.74 -8.35
CA GLU A 158 2.38 -16.73 -8.87
C GLU A 158 3.29 -17.29 -7.77
N VAL A 159 3.75 -16.41 -6.86
CA VAL A 159 4.51 -16.82 -5.67
C VAL A 159 3.67 -17.77 -4.82
N ILE A 160 2.41 -17.42 -4.58
CA ILE A 160 1.46 -18.25 -3.82
C ILE A 160 1.27 -19.59 -4.50
N GLY A 161 1.07 -19.61 -5.82
CA GLY A 161 0.95 -20.83 -6.60
C GLY A 161 2.14 -21.75 -6.45
N LYS A 162 3.34 -21.19 -6.47
CA LYS A 162 4.60 -21.96 -6.31
C LYS A 162 4.70 -22.68 -4.96
N TYR A 163 4.19 -22.08 -3.88
CA TYR A 163 4.34 -22.62 -2.52
C TYR A 163 3.10 -23.35 -2.00
N LEU A 164 1.90 -22.95 -2.41
CA LEU A 164 0.63 -23.47 -1.91
C LEU A 164 -0.18 -24.25 -2.95
N GLY A 165 0.25 -24.21 -4.21
CA GLY A 165 -0.35 -24.96 -5.29
C GLY A 165 -1.32 -24.16 -6.15
N GLU A 166 -1.67 -24.78 -7.30
CA GLU A 166 -2.39 -24.11 -8.40
C GLU A 166 -3.81 -23.67 -8.00
N LYS A 167 -4.53 -24.46 -7.20
CA LYS A 167 -5.89 -24.09 -6.76
C LYS A 167 -5.91 -22.79 -5.96
N VAL A 168 -4.90 -22.61 -5.08
CA VAL A 168 -4.78 -21.39 -4.27
C VAL A 168 -4.35 -20.22 -5.15
N ARG A 169 -3.49 -20.43 -6.16
CA ARG A 169 -3.12 -19.43 -7.15
C ARG A 169 -4.34 -18.86 -7.87
N VAL A 170 -5.21 -19.75 -8.38
CA VAL A 170 -6.42 -19.32 -9.10
C VAL A 170 -7.36 -18.52 -8.18
N ALA A 171 -7.57 -19.00 -6.95
CA ALA A 171 -8.37 -18.26 -5.98
C ALA A 171 -7.81 -16.86 -5.69
N MET A 172 -6.48 -16.76 -5.53
CA MET A 172 -5.80 -15.46 -5.34
C MET A 172 -5.90 -14.56 -6.56
N LEU A 173 -5.79 -15.10 -7.77
CA LEU A 173 -5.97 -14.31 -8.99
C LEU A 173 -7.38 -13.70 -9.06
N VAL A 174 -8.43 -14.50 -8.81
CA VAL A 174 -9.80 -14.02 -8.80
C VAL A 174 -9.99 -12.92 -7.75
N LEU A 175 -9.47 -13.15 -6.54
CA LEU A 175 -9.52 -12.18 -5.46
C LEU A 175 -8.79 -10.87 -5.82
N THR A 176 -7.59 -10.98 -6.39
CA THR A 176 -6.78 -9.84 -6.82
C THR A 176 -7.49 -9.03 -7.91
N VAL A 177 -8.08 -9.69 -8.91
CA VAL A 177 -8.85 -9.01 -9.96
C VAL A 177 -10.05 -8.27 -9.37
N PHE A 178 -10.79 -8.92 -8.47
CA PHE A 178 -11.93 -8.29 -7.79
C PHE A 178 -11.50 -7.07 -6.96
N LEU A 179 -10.42 -7.21 -6.20
CA LEU A 179 -9.84 -6.12 -5.42
C LEU A 179 -9.41 -4.95 -6.31
N LEU A 180 -8.70 -5.24 -7.41
CA LEU A 180 -8.25 -4.20 -8.35
C LEU A 180 -9.42 -3.47 -9.01
N MET A 181 -10.54 -4.15 -9.30
CA MET A 181 -11.74 -3.48 -9.81
C MET A 181 -12.32 -2.49 -8.79
N ILE A 182 -12.43 -2.89 -7.52
CA ILE A 182 -12.93 -2.00 -6.45
C ILE A 182 -11.98 -0.81 -6.26
N VAL A 183 -10.69 -1.07 -6.16
CA VAL A 183 -9.68 -0.01 -6.02
C VAL A 183 -9.71 0.93 -7.21
N GLY A 184 -9.79 0.40 -8.44
CA GLY A 184 -9.93 1.21 -9.66
C GLY A 184 -11.15 2.10 -9.63
N ALA A 185 -12.31 1.59 -9.18
CA ALA A 185 -13.52 2.38 -9.02
C ALA A 185 -13.33 3.54 -8.02
N VAL A 186 -12.65 3.31 -6.90
CA VAL A 186 -12.32 4.35 -5.91
C VAL A 186 -11.39 5.41 -6.51
N PHE A 187 -10.39 5.01 -7.29
CA PHE A 187 -9.47 5.95 -7.96
C PHE A 187 -10.15 6.79 -9.04
N VAL A 188 -11.23 6.32 -9.65
CA VAL A 188 -12.06 7.12 -10.57
C VAL A 188 -13.01 8.03 -9.81
N TYR A 189 -13.72 7.48 -8.83
CA TYR A 189 -14.78 8.19 -8.11
C TYR A 189 -14.24 9.30 -7.20
N SER A 190 -13.17 9.06 -6.46
CA SER A 190 -12.66 10.01 -5.46
C SER A 190 -12.25 11.35 -6.07
N PRO A 191 -11.40 11.42 -7.12
CA PRO A 191 -11.09 12.68 -7.76
C PRO A 191 -12.30 13.28 -8.49
N ALA A 192 -13.20 12.47 -9.05
CA ALA A 192 -14.43 12.96 -9.67
C ALA A 192 -15.32 13.70 -8.65
N ALA A 193 -15.45 13.14 -7.45
CA ALA A 193 -16.22 13.76 -6.37
C ALA A 193 -15.60 15.10 -5.92
N ILE A 194 -14.27 15.19 -5.86
CA ILE A 194 -13.57 16.45 -5.52
C ILE A 194 -13.78 17.50 -6.62
N LEU A 195 -13.58 17.12 -7.87
CA LEU A 195 -13.68 18.03 -9.01
C LEU A 195 -15.13 18.47 -9.28
N SER A 196 -16.13 17.68 -8.91
CA SER A 196 -17.54 18.05 -9.02
C SER A 196 -17.92 19.27 -8.18
N ASN A 197 -17.18 19.55 -7.11
CA ASN A 197 -17.37 20.79 -6.34
C ASN A 197 -17.07 22.06 -7.15
N ILE A 198 -16.32 21.95 -8.25
CA ILE A 198 -15.99 23.07 -9.14
C ILE A 198 -17.07 23.24 -10.23
N THR A 199 -17.53 22.14 -10.82
CA THR A 199 -18.42 22.16 -12.01
C THR A 199 -19.83 21.60 -11.76
N GLY A 200 -20.10 21.07 -10.56
CA GLY A 200 -21.42 20.56 -10.19
C GLY A 200 -21.80 19.17 -10.73
N SER A 201 -21.01 18.56 -11.60
CA SER A 201 -21.35 17.25 -12.22
C SER A 201 -20.31 16.17 -11.91
N VAL A 202 -20.65 15.23 -11.03
CA VAL A 202 -19.82 14.05 -10.72
C VAL A 202 -19.72 13.14 -11.95
N THR A 203 -20.83 12.90 -12.65
CA THR A 203 -20.87 11.99 -13.81
C THR A 203 -19.95 12.46 -14.94
N PHE A 204 -19.90 13.76 -15.20
CA PHE A 204 -18.99 14.32 -16.20
C PHE A 204 -17.53 13.97 -15.85
N TRP A 205 -17.12 14.20 -14.60
CA TRP A 205 -15.75 13.93 -14.19
C TRP A 205 -15.42 12.44 -14.13
N ILE A 206 -16.37 11.56 -13.79
CA ILE A 206 -16.18 10.11 -13.88
C ILE A 206 -15.81 9.72 -15.32
N VAL A 207 -16.55 10.21 -16.31
CA VAL A 207 -16.29 9.91 -17.72
C VAL A 207 -14.92 10.45 -18.15
N VAL A 208 -14.60 11.70 -17.83
CA VAL A 208 -13.31 12.32 -18.17
C VAL A 208 -12.14 11.53 -17.56
N ILE A 209 -12.21 11.20 -16.28
CA ILE A 209 -11.13 10.46 -15.59
C ILE A 209 -11.03 9.03 -16.12
N PHE A 210 -12.14 8.38 -16.38
CA PHE A 210 -12.14 7.03 -16.96
C PHE A 210 -11.49 7.01 -18.35
N VAL A 211 -11.85 7.95 -19.22
CA VAL A 211 -11.22 8.11 -20.54
C VAL A 211 -9.73 8.43 -20.42
N TYR A 212 -9.35 9.28 -19.47
CA TYR A 212 -7.93 9.54 -19.17
C TYR A 212 -7.19 8.26 -18.81
N TYR A 213 -7.74 7.40 -17.94
CA TYR A 213 -7.11 6.14 -17.59
C TYR A 213 -7.02 5.17 -18.77
N LEU A 214 -8.05 5.10 -19.63
CA LEU A 214 -7.99 4.30 -20.85
C LEU A 214 -6.84 4.76 -21.76
N ILE A 215 -6.70 6.07 -21.97
CA ILE A 215 -5.60 6.63 -22.77
C ILE A 215 -4.25 6.35 -22.08
N ALA A 216 -4.17 6.53 -20.78
CA ALA A 216 -2.95 6.29 -20.02
C ALA A 216 -2.46 4.83 -20.10
N THR A 217 -3.37 3.86 -20.19
CA THR A 217 -3.01 2.44 -20.36
C THR A 217 -2.38 2.13 -21.72
N LEU A 218 -2.64 2.95 -22.73
CA LEU A 218 -2.03 2.81 -24.06
C LEU A 218 -0.63 3.42 -24.17
N LEU A 219 -0.24 4.24 -23.20
CA LEU A 219 1.06 4.89 -23.19
C LEU A 219 2.15 3.95 -22.64
N PRO A 220 3.37 4.00 -23.19
CA PRO A 220 4.47 3.17 -22.70
C PRO A 220 4.82 3.55 -21.26
N ILE A 221 4.65 2.61 -20.36
CA ILE A 221 4.88 2.76 -18.90
C ILE A 221 6.27 3.34 -18.61
N LYS A 222 7.29 2.97 -19.39
CA LYS A 222 8.66 3.44 -19.25
C LYS A 222 8.79 4.98 -19.25
N ASN A 223 8.04 5.66 -20.09
CA ASN A 223 8.12 7.13 -20.20
C ASN A 223 7.41 7.82 -19.06
N ILE A 224 6.31 7.24 -18.59
CA ILE A 224 5.50 7.79 -17.49
C ILE A 224 6.21 7.59 -16.17
N ILE A 225 6.57 6.35 -15.84
CA ILE A 225 7.21 6.01 -14.55
C ILE A 225 8.61 6.65 -14.46
N GLY A 226 9.39 6.63 -15.54
CA GLY A 226 10.75 7.15 -15.50
C GLY A 226 10.89 8.68 -15.41
N ARG A 227 9.87 9.45 -15.88
CA ARG A 227 9.93 10.91 -15.96
C ARG A 227 8.87 11.62 -15.14
N ILE A 228 7.62 11.16 -15.21
CA ILE A 228 6.47 11.87 -14.64
C ILE A 228 6.30 11.53 -13.17
N TYR A 229 6.43 10.26 -12.78
CA TYR A 229 6.28 9.82 -11.40
C TYR A 229 7.18 10.52 -10.38
N PRO A 230 8.49 10.73 -10.65
CA PRO A 230 9.34 11.46 -9.71
C PRO A 230 8.93 12.91 -9.51
N LEU A 231 8.36 13.55 -10.55
CA LEU A 231 7.84 14.93 -10.44
C LEU A 231 6.60 14.98 -9.55
N PHE A 232 5.67 14.05 -9.74
CA PHE A 232 4.48 13.94 -8.88
C PHE A 232 4.86 13.63 -7.42
N ALA A 233 5.79 12.70 -7.19
CA ALA A 233 6.25 12.37 -5.84
C ALA A 233 6.93 13.55 -5.14
N ALA A 234 7.59 14.43 -5.88
CA ALA A 234 8.22 15.63 -5.33
C ALA A 234 7.20 16.75 -5.06
N SER A 235 6.01 16.72 -5.68
CA SER A 235 4.93 17.71 -5.49
C SER A 235 3.99 17.36 -4.34
N LEU A 236 3.99 16.15 -3.85
CA LEU A 236 3.23 15.66 -2.69
C LEU A 236 3.97 15.94 -1.39
#